data_1cd789929100f8b1731f40220cb957d0
#
_entry.id   1cd789929100f8b1731f40220cb957d0
#
_cell.length_a   1.000
_cell.length_b   1.000
_cell.length_c   1.000
_cell.angle_alpha   90.00
_cell.angle_beta   90.00
_cell.angle_gamma   90.00
#
_symmetry.space_group_name_H-M   'P 1'
#
loop_
_entity.id
_entity.type
_entity.pdbx_description
1 polymer ?
#
loop_
_entity_poly.entity_id
_entity_poly.type
_entity_poly.pdbx_seq_one_letter_code
_entity_poly.pdbx_strand_id
1 'polypeptide(L)'
;MHYFDHSATTPLHPKVKKLMGEVGDFHFGNPSSVHAFGQKAKIVIETARGQMAKAVGCNSNEIFFTSGGTEANNLVLWNLIHQNKKHVVTSVIEHPAVLKVLDNLEEFGVSYTAVGVDKNGGVNPNEVQNAITADTGLISIMLANNEMGTIQPIREISSIAKEQGIFLHSDAVQALGKIPINAKDLGVDYMSFSAHKFYGPKGVGALYIRKGLKLQPLIIGGSQERRVRAGTENTPGIAGCGLAAELAVNSIQDTHTHLESLAKAFKEEIKRISPDIIFNGHPKKNLPGLVNVSFPGYRSDLLMIYLDREGIAVSSGSACSSGDIKPSRILSEMEINDEINICSLRISFGTGNTLEDVDYLTTCFKSTLERIRSSA
;
A
#
# COMPACT_ATOMS: atom_id res chain seq x y z
N MET A 1 13.17 -15.43 15.13
CA MET A 1 13.23 -14.44 14.03
C MET A 1 12.12 -13.44 14.23
N HIS A 2 12.46 -12.15 14.34
CA HIS A 2 11.53 -11.07 14.64
C HIS A 2 11.31 -10.25 13.37
N TYR A 3 10.05 -10.15 12.94
CA TYR A 3 9.69 -9.53 11.67
C TYR A 3 9.09 -8.15 11.88
N PHE A 4 9.78 -7.12 11.39
CA PHE A 4 9.37 -5.71 11.47
C PHE A 4 9.30 -5.05 10.09
N ASP A 5 8.92 -5.82 9.07
CA ASP A 5 8.77 -5.32 7.70
C ASP A 5 7.37 -5.58 7.12
N HIS A 6 6.34 -5.35 7.96
CA HIS A 6 4.93 -5.56 7.59
C HIS A 6 4.44 -4.63 6.47
N SER A 7 5.14 -3.53 6.20
CA SER A 7 4.85 -2.66 5.04
C SER A 7 5.30 -3.26 3.71
N ALA A 8 6.31 -4.17 3.71
CA ALA A 8 6.67 -4.91 2.51
C ALA A 8 5.67 -6.04 2.22
N THR A 9 5.36 -6.85 3.20
CA THR A 9 4.33 -7.90 3.13
C THR A 9 3.95 -8.34 4.54
N THR A 10 2.75 -8.91 4.72
CA THR A 10 2.34 -9.49 5.99
C THR A 10 2.29 -11.02 5.91
N PRO A 11 2.44 -11.73 7.04
CA PRO A 11 2.13 -13.16 7.09
C PRO A 11 0.64 -13.40 6.81
N LEU A 12 0.32 -14.56 6.29
CA LEU A 12 -1.07 -14.95 6.06
C LEU A 12 -1.77 -15.18 7.40
N HIS A 13 -2.94 -14.55 7.62
CA HIS A 13 -3.72 -14.77 8.84
C HIS A 13 -4.15 -16.24 8.97
N PRO A 14 -4.06 -16.89 10.16
CA PRO A 14 -4.36 -18.32 10.31
C PRO A 14 -5.76 -18.73 9.83
N LYS A 15 -6.80 -17.92 10.11
CA LYS A 15 -8.16 -18.15 9.61
C LYS A 15 -8.25 -18.04 8.08
N VAL A 16 -7.50 -17.13 7.48
CA VAL A 16 -7.42 -16.97 6.02
C VAL A 16 -6.74 -18.18 5.40
N LYS A 17 -5.62 -18.63 5.96
CA LYS A 17 -4.91 -19.84 5.51
C LYS A 17 -5.84 -21.06 5.53
N LYS A 18 -6.59 -21.24 6.62
CA LYS A 18 -7.55 -22.35 6.78
C LYS A 18 -8.64 -22.28 5.70
N LEU A 19 -9.29 -21.12 5.53
CA LEU A 19 -10.35 -20.93 4.52
C LEU A 19 -9.83 -21.23 3.11
N MET A 20 -8.63 -20.74 2.76
CA MET A 20 -8.06 -20.98 1.43
C MET A 20 -7.83 -22.48 1.17
N GLY A 21 -7.40 -23.26 2.18
CA GLY A 21 -7.29 -24.70 2.08
C GLY A 21 -8.65 -25.36 1.84
N GLU A 22 -9.65 -25.05 2.66
CA GLU A 22 -11.02 -25.58 2.52
C GLU A 22 -11.63 -25.25 1.14
N VAL A 23 -11.42 -24.02 0.65
CA VAL A 23 -11.90 -23.63 -0.67
C VAL A 23 -11.17 -24.40 -1.78
N GLY A 24 -9.87 -24.59 -1.66
CA GLY A 24 -9.09 -25.40 -2.61
C GLY A 24 -9.56 -26.85 -2.68
N ASP A 25 -9.87 -27.44 -1.55
CA ASP A 25 -10.30 -28.84 -1.46
C ASP A 25 -11.75 -29.06 -1.93
N PHE A 26 -12.68 -28.16 -1.56
CA PHE A 26 -14.11 -28.41 -1.71
C PHE A 26 -14.81 -27.50 -2.73
N HIS A 27 -14.21 -26.40 -3.16
CA HIS A 27 -14.81 -25.42 -4.10
C HIS A 27 -13.96 -25.18 -5.35
N PHE A 28 -13.34 -26.23 -5.87
CA PHE A 28 -12.44 -26.22 -7.01
C PHE A 28 -13.12 -26.05 -8.38
N GLY A 29 -14.45 -26.03 -8.42
CA GLY A 29 -15.20 -25.89 -9.68
C GLY A 29 -14.94 -24.55 -10.36
N ASN A 30 -15.01 -24.54 -11.71
CA ASN A 30 -14.91 -23.29 -12.46
C ASN A 30 -16.14 -22.40 -12.17
N PRO A 31 -15.98 -21.17 -11.65
CA PRO A 31 -17.11 -20.31 -11.29
C PRO A 31 -18.04 -19.92 -12.46
N SER A 32 -17.56 -20.05 -13.69
CA SER A 32 -18.37 -19.82 -14.90
C SER A 32 -19.26 -21.00 -15.29
N SER A 33 -19.08 -22.19 -14.68
CA SER A 33 -19.84 -23.39 -14.99
C SER A 33 -21.23 -23.35 -14.36
N VAL A 34 -22.25 -23.85 -15.11
CA VAL A 34 -23.64 -23.85 -14.65
C VAL A 34 -23.97 -24.98 -13.66
N HIS A 35 -23.13 -26.03 -13.58
CA HIS A 35 -23.33 -27.14 -12.66
C HIS A 35 -22.98 -26.77 -11.19
N ALA A 36 -23.42 -27.58 -10.24
CA ALA A 36 -23.34 -27.31 -8.80
C ALA A 36 -21.93 -26.97 -8.29
N PHE A 37 -20.88 -27.60 -8.81
CA PHE A 37 -19.49 -27.27 -8.41
C PHE A 37 -19.11 -25.85 -8.79
N GLY A 38 -19.48 -25.40 -10.01
CA GLY A 38 -19.21 -24.02 -10.43
C GLY A 38 -20.01 -22.99 -9.64
N GLN A 39 -21.29 -23.30 -9.38
CA GLN A 39 -22.15 -22.39 -8.58
C GLN A 39 -21.63 -22.23 -7.14
N LYS A 40 -21.12 -23.30 -6.52
CA LYS A 40 -20.49 -23.22 -5.18
C LYS A 40 -19.25 -22.31 -5.20
N ALA A 41 -18.37 -22.48 -6.19
CA ALA A 41 -17.20 -21.61 -6.35
C ALA A 41 -17.59 -20.14 -6.59
N LYS A 42 -18.64 -19.90 -7.38
CA LYS A 42 -19.17 -18.53 -7.62
C LYS A 42 -19.71 -17.89 -6.34
N ILE A 43 -20.41 -18.64 -5.50
CA ILE A 43 -20.89 -18.16 -4.19
C ILE A 43 -19.71 -17.71 -3.32
N VAL A 44 -18.62 -18.47 -3.29
CA VAL A 44 -17.41 -18.11 -2.55
C VAL A 44 -16.84 -16.77 -3.02
N ILE A 45 -16.74 -16.56 -4.33
CA ILE A 45 -16.25 -15.30 -4.91
C ILE A 45 -17.16 -14.13 -4.56
N GLU A 46 -18.49 -14.28 -4.70
CA GLU A 46 -19.42 -13.20 -4.40
C GLU A 46 -19.50 -12.89 -2.90
N THR A 47 -19.30 -13.89 -2.02
CA THR A 47 -19.15 -13.69 -0.57
C THR A 47 -17.91 -12.84 -0.29
N ALA A 48 -16.75 -13.19 -0.84
CA ALA A 48 -15.52 -12.42 -0.69
C ALA A 48 -15.66 -10.98 -1.23
N ARG A 49 -16.38 -10.82 -2.35
CA ARG A 49 -16.68 -9.51 -2.92
C ARG A 49 -17.52 -8.64 -1.98
N GLY A 50 -18.53 -9.23 -1.34
CA GLY A 50 -19.33 -8.57 -0.31
C GLY A 50 -18.52 -8.15 0.92
N GLN A 51 -17.60 -9.02 1.38
CA GLN A 51 -16.69 -8.73 2.50
C GLN A 51 -15.77 -7.55 2.16
N MET A 52 -15.14 -7.58 0.98
CA MET A 52 -14.28 -6.49 0.51
C MET A 52 -15.06 -5.19 0.36
N ALA A 53 -16.26 -5.23 -0.22
CA ALA A 53 -17.11 -4.06 -0.39
C ALA A 53 -17.49 -3.41 0.96
N LYS A 54 -17.85 -4.24 1.95
CA LYS A 54 -18.13 -3.77 3.32
C LYS A 54 -16.90 -3.12 3.94
N ALA A 55 -15.72 -3.72 3.74
CA ALA A 55 -14.47 -3.22 4.29
C ALA A 55 -14.08 -1.83 3.75
N VAL A 56 -14.47 -1.49 2.52
CA VAL A 56 -14.14 -0.21 1.89
C VAL A 56 -15.33 0.75 1.77
N GLY A 57 -16.48 0.41 2.36
CA GLY A 57 -17.65 1.29 2.40
C GLY A 57 -18.34 1.48 1.05
N CYS A 58 -18.44 0.43 0.22
CA CYS A 58 -19.05 0.49 -1.11
C CYS A 58 -20.04 -0.66 -1.36
N ASN A 59 -20.61 -0.76 -2.57
CA ASN A 59 -21.43 -1.88 -2.96
C ASN A 59 -20.56 -3.00 -3.58
N SER A 60 -21.00 -4.25 -3.48
CA SER A 60 -20.28 -5.39 -4.04
C SER A 60 -20.07 -5.31 -5.56
N ASN A 61 -20.98 -4.67 -6.28
CA ASN A 61 -20.82 -4.47 -7.73
C ASN A 61 -19.79 -3.39 -8.11
N GLU A 62 -19.20 -2.71 -7.15
CA GLU A 62 -18.13 -1.72 -7.31
C GLU A 62 -16.74 -2.32 -7.05
N ILE A 63 -16.65 -3.60 -6.63
CA ILE A 63 -15.39 -4.32 -6.40
C ILE A 63 -15.09 -5.26 -7.57
N PHE A 64 -13.83 -5.25 -8.00
CA PHE A 64 -13.25 -6.11 -9.05
C PHE A 64 -11.96 -6.71 -8.53
N PHE A 65 -11.81 -8.04 -8.65
CA PHE A 65 -10.59 -8.70 -8.20
C PHE A 65 -9.50 -8.64 -9.27
N THR A 66 -8.27 -8.43 -8.81
CA THR A 66 -7.05 -8.35 -9.62
C THR A 66 -5.98 -9.28 -9.03
N SER A 67 -4.81 -9.37 -9.65
CA SER A 67 -3.67 -10.11 -9.10
C SER A 67 -2.92 -9.36 -7.99
N GLY A 68 -3.23 -8.07 -7.78
CA GLY A 68 -2.58 -7.23 -6.77
C GLY A 68 -2.77 -5.74 -7.05
N GLY A 69 -2.19 -4.90 -6.18
CA GLY A 69 -2.24 -3.45 -6.34
C GLY A 69 -1.60 -2.96 -7.64
N THR A 70 -0.54 -3.61 -8.09
CA THR A 70 0.13 -3.26 -9.36
C THR A 70 -0.82 -3.41 -10.55
N GLU A 71 -1.55 -4.54 -10.65
CA GLU A 71 -2.55 -4.70 -11.72
C GLU A 71 -3.69 -3.69 -11.58
N ALA A 72 -4.16 -3.44 -10.34
CA ALA A 72 -5.23 -2.47 -10.09
C ALA A 72 -4.85 -1.05 -10.54
N ASN A 73 -3.65 -0.58 -10.18
CA ASN A 73 -3.13 0.73 -10.60
C ASN A 73 -2.97 0.79 -12.14
N ASN A 74 -2.36 -0.23 -12.74
CA ASN A 74 -2.22 -0.32 -14.19
C ASN A 74 -3.56 -0.27 -14.91
N LEU A 75 -4.57 -1.01 -14.42
CA LEU A 75 -5.89 -1.05 -15.05
C LEU A 75 -6.55 0.33 -15.12
N VAL A 76 -6.36 1.17 -14.09
CA VAL A 76 -6.87 2.55 -14.09
C VAL A 76 -6.06 3.43 -15.05
N LEU A 77 -4.74 3.39 -14.95
CA LEU A 77 -3.86 4.30 -15.69
C LEU A 77 -3.86 4.01 -17.20
N TRP A 78 -3.81 2.73 -17.61
CA TRP A 78 -3.88 2.35 -19.02
C TRP A 78 -5.20 2.77 -19.70
N ASN A 79 -6.27 2.93 -18.92
CA ASN A 79 -7.53 3.41 -19.48
C ASN A 79 -7.49 4.85 -20.02
N LEU A 80 -6.46 5.63 -19.64
CA LEU A 80 -6.26 7.00 -20.17
C LEU A 80 -6.01 7.02 -21.67
N ILE A 81 -5.44 5.98 -22.27
CA ILE A 81 -5.24 5.93 -23.73
C ILE A 81 -6.56 5.96 -24.50
N HIS A 82 -7.65 5.54 -23.86
CA HIS A 82 -8.99 5.51 -24.43
C HIS A 82 -9.82 6.77 -24.12
N GLN A 83 -9.26 7.73 -23.37
CA GLN A 83 -9.95 8.96 -23.01
C GLN A 83 -9.54 10.12 -23.90
N ASN A 84 -10.40 11.13 -24.00
CA ASN A 84 -10.08 12.36 -24.73
C ASN A 84 -9.08 13.24 -23.96
N LYS A 85 -9.18 13.27 -22.63
CA LYS A 85 -8.26 13.98 -21.75
C LYS A 85 -7.18 13.01 -21.26
N LYS A 86 -5.93 13.31 -21.59
CA LYS A 86 -4.80 12.39 -21.38
C LYS A 86 -3.73 12.90 -20.43
N HIS A 87 -4.02 13.97 -19.69
CA HIS A 87 -3.10 14.46 -18.66
C HIS A 87 -3.50 13.92 -17.28
N VAL A 88 -2.49 13.56 -16.47
CA VAL A 88 -2.64 13.08 -15.08
C VAL A 88 -1.92 14.01 -14.13
N VAL A 89 -2.57 14.40 -13.05
CA VAL A 89 -1.90 14.98 -11.89
C VAL A 89 -1.63 13.87 -10.88
N THR A 90 -0.39 13.71 -10.47
CA THR A 90 0.05 12.68 -9.50
C THR A 90 1.03 13.27 -8.49
N SER A 91 1.61 12.47 -7.60
CA SER A 91 2.64 12.93 -6.66
C SER A 91 4.00 12.32 -6.95
N VAL A 92 5.07 13.02 -6.58
CA VAL A 92 6.45 12.51 -6.70
C VAL A 92 6.71 11.29 -5.80
N ILE A 93 5.86 11.03 -4.79
CA ILE A 93 6.04 9.95 -3.81
C ILE A 93 5.22 8.68 -4.12
N GLU A 94 4.59 8.61 -5.28
CA GLU A 94 3.81 7.43 -5.68
C GLU A 94 4.67 6.15 -5.78
N HIS A 95 3.99 5.01 -5.61
CA HIS A 95 4.61 3.71 -5.83
C HIS A 95 5.05 3.56 -7.31
N PRO A 96 6.13 2.80 -7.60
CA PRO A 96 6.56 2.53 -8.98
C PRO A 96 5.46 1.97 -9.91
N ALA A 97 4.44 1.29 -9.35
CA ALA A 97 3.26 0.83 -10.10
C ALA A 97 2.35 1.98 -10.61
N VAL A 98 2.63 3.23 -10.21
CA VAL A 98 1.99 4.44 -10.76
C VAL A 98 2.98 5.18 -11.64
N LEU A 99 4.13 5.63 -11.11
CA LEU A 99 5.06 6.48 -11.86
C LEU A 99 5.64 5.81 -13.10
N LYS A 100 6.15 4.56 -12.96
CA LYS A 100 6.68 3.84 -14.13
C LYS A 100 5.65 3.51 -15.17
N VAL A 101 4.39 3.39 -14.77
CA VAL A 101 3.29 3.20 -15.73
C VAL A 101 3.04 4.50 -16.48
N LEU A 102 3.04 5.65 -15.78
CA LEU A 102 2.88 6.96 -16.42
C LEU A 102 4.05 7.26 -17.36
N ASP A 103 5.30 6.99 -16.95
CA ASP A 103 6.49 7.11 -17.82
C ASP A 103 6.30 6.31 -19.14
N ASN A 104 5.80 5.08 -19.02
CA ASN A 104 5.58 4.22 -20.20
C ASN A 104 4.40 4.70 -21.08
N LEU A 105 3.38 5.30 -20.47
CA LEU A 105 2.21 5.82 -21.16
C LEU A 105 2.49 7.10 -21.97
N GLU A 106 3.61 7.77 -21.76
CA GLU A 106 4.02 8.93 -22.59
C GLU A 106 4.15 8.53 -24.07
N GLU A 107 4.61 7.31 -24.38
CA GLU A 107 4.67 6.77 -25.73
C GLU A 107 3.28 6.65 -26.40
N PHE A 108 2.22 6.64 -25.61
CA PHE A 108 0.81 6.55 -26.06
C PHE A 108 0.10 7.91 -25.99
N GLY A 109 0.85 9.00 -25.81
CA GLY A 109 0.34 10.37 -25.78
C GLY A 109 -0.34 10.75 -24.46
N VAL A 110 -0.11 10.02 -23.37
CA VAL A 110 -0.49 10.42 -22.02
C VAL A 110 0.64 11.28 -21.44
N SER A 111 0.30 12.40 -20.84
CA SER A 111 1.24 13.25 -20.10
C SER A 111 0.90 13.29 -18.62
N TYR A 112 1.84 13.66 -17.76
CA TYR A 112 1.54 13.83 -16.35
C TYR A 112 2.35 14.95 -15.69
N THR A 113 1.81 15.50 -14.61
CA THR A 113 2.49 16.39 -13.70
C THR A 113 2.56 15.76 -12.31
N ALA A 114 3.77 15.49 -11.84
CA ALA A 114 3.99 15.00 -10.49
C ALA A 114 4.22 16.20 -9.55
N VAL A 115 3.27 16.43 -8.62
CA VAL A 115 3.40 17.51 -7.62
C VAL A 115 4.34 17.08 -6.49
N GLY A 116 5.08 18.05 -5.95
CA GLY A 116 5.98 17.86 -4.82
C GLY A 116 5.25 17.58 -3.52
N VAL A 117 6.02 17.36 -2.46
CA VAL A 117 5.53 17.13 -1.10
C VAL A 117 6.25 18.06 -0.11
N ASP A 118 5.65 18.28 1.04
CA ASP A 118 6.31 18.99 2.13
C ASP A 118 7.38 18.12 2.82
N LYS A 119 8.12 18.69 3.77
CA LYS A 119 9.14 17.99 4.57
C LYS A 119 8.63 16.81 5.38
N ASN A 120 7.32 16.64 5.51
CA ASN A 120 6.68 15.51 6.17
C ASN A 120 6.11 14.49 5.16
N GLY A 121 6.34 14.70 3.86
CA GLY A 121 5.82 13.87 2.78
C GLY A 121 4.33 14.06 2.51
N GLY A 122 3.75 15.20 2.89
CA GLY A 122 2.36 15.57 2.62
C GLY A 122 2.20 16.30 1.29
N VAL A 123 1.25 15.85 0.47
CA VAL A 123 0.83 16.56 -0.75
C VAL A 123 0.00 17.77 -0.37
N ASN A 124 0.31 18.95 -0.97
CA ASN A 124 -0.50 20.15 -0.81
C ASN A 124 -1.67 20.13 -1.82
N PRO A 125 -2.94 20.13 -1.40
CA PRO A 125 -4.08 20.18 -2.31
C PRO A 125 -4.05 21.38 -3.29
N ASN A 126 -3.52 22.53 -2.88
CA ASN A 126 -3.40 23.69 -3.77
C ASN A 126 -2.40 23.44 -4.92
N GLU A 127 -1.31 22.68 -4.65
CA GLU A 127 -0.38 22.31 -5.72
C GLU A 127 -1.05 21.35 -6.72
N VAL A 128 -1.89 20.43 -6.23
CA VAL A 128 -2.70 19.56 -7.11
C VAL A 128 -3.64 20.40 -7.98
N GLN A 129 -4.31 21.41 -7.39
CA GLN A 129 -5.19 22.31 -8.14
C GLN A 129 -4.44 23.12 -9.20
N ASN A 130 -3.27 23.64 -8.85
CA ASN A 130 -2.44 24.45 -9.76
C ASN A 130 -1.87 23.61 -10.94
N ALA A 131 -1.68 22.31 -10.74
CA ALA A 131 -1.19 21.39 -11.77
C ALA A 131 -2.27 20.94 -12.77
N ILE A 132 -3.55 21.26 -12.52
CA ILE A 132 -4.67 20.91 -13.41
C ILE A 132 -4.60 21.75 -14.68
N THR A 133 -4.70 21.06 -15.83
CA THR A 133 -4.80 21.67 -17.16
C THR A 133 -6.16 21.36 -17.80
N ALA A 134 -6.44 21.96 -18.94
CA ALA A 134 -7.66 21.66 -19.70
C ALA A 134 -7.73 20.19 -20.17
N ASP A 135 -6.57 19.54 -20.31
CA ASP A 135 -6.44 18.13 -20.73
C ASP A 135 -6.37 17.15 -19.54
N THR A 136 -6.48 17.61 -18.30
CA THR A 136 -6.45 16.71 -17.12
C THR A 136 -7.70 15.86 -17.04
N GLY A 137 -7.52 14.54 -17.15
CA GLY A 137 -8.59 13.53 -17.06
C GLY A 137 -8.60 12.75 -15.75
N LEU A 138 -7.44 12.69 -15.07
CA LEU A 138 -7.28 11.92 -13.83
C LEU A 138 -6.36 12.64 -12.84
N ILE A 139 -6.72 12.58 -11.57
CA ILE A 139 -5.82 12.82 -10.44
C ILE A 139 -5.55 11.47 -9.81
N SER A 140 -4.28 11.11 -9.56
CA SER A 140 -3.88 9.84 -8.96
C SER A 140 -2.92 10.08 -7.80
N ILE A 141 -3.43 10.02 -6.57
CA ILE A 141 -2.66 10.26 -5.33
C ILE A 141 -2.87 9.10 -4.37
N MET A 142 -1.77 8.51 -3.88
CA MET A 142 -1.84 7.42 -2.90
C MET A 142 -2.50 7.89 -1.59
N LEU A 143 -3.24 6.99 -0.92
CA LEU A 143 -3.87 7.33 0.35
C LEU A 143 -2.86 7.43 1.49
N ALA A 144 -1.84 6.56 1.49
CA ALA A 144 -0.77 6.59 2.49
C ALA A 144 0.54 6.05 1.90
N ASN A 145 1.65 6.69 2.25
CA ASN A 145 2.95 6.32 1.71
C ASN A 145 3.50 5.04 2.37
N ASN A 146 4.13 4.19 1.58
CA ASN A 146 4.65 2.88 2.01
C ASN A 146 6.00 2.94 2.73
N GLU A 147 6.73 4.05 2.65
CA GLU A 147 8.04 4.21 3.30
C GLU A 147 7.95 5.03 4.59
N MET A 148 7.22 6.14 4.57
CA MET A 148 7.09 7.05 5.71
C MET A 148 5.80 6.88 6.48
N GLY A 149 4.76 6.36 5.83
CA GLY A 149 3.43 6.21 6.42
C GLY A 149 2.56 7.46 6.37
N THR A 150 3.04 8.58 5.86
CA THR A 150 2.26 9.83 5.78
C THR A 150 0.96 9.63 5.01
N ILE A 151 -0.16 10.01 5.65
CA ILE A 151 -1.53 9.92 5.10
C ILE A 151 -1.83 11.19 4.32
N GLN A 152 -2.31 11.04 3.08
CA GLN A 152 -2.55 12.13 2.16
C GLN A 152 -3.97 12.72 2.29
N PRO A 153 -4.16 13.99 1.94
CA PRO A 153 -5.43 14.73 2.10
C PRO A 153 -6.42 14.42 0.96
N ILE A 154 -6.80 13.14 0.80
CA ILE A 154 -7.64 12.68 -0.33
C ILE A 154 -9.01 13.34 -0.37
N ARG A 155 -9.60 13.69 0.78
CA ARG A 155 -10.92 14.35 0.81
C ARG A 155 -10.88 15.75 0.20
N GLU A 156 -9.85 16.53 0.55
CA GLU A 156 -9.62 17.86 0.02
C GLU A 156 -9.35 17.78 -1.49
N ILE A 157 -8.51 16.85 -1.93
CA ILE A 157 -8.22 16.61 -3.35
C ILE A 157 -9.49 16.14 -4.10
N SER A 158 -10.34 15.32 -3.47
CA SER A 158 -11.61 14.89 -4.04
C SER A 158 -12.57 16.06 -4.32
N SER A 159 -12.59 17.07 -3.44
CA SER A 159 -13.40 18.27 -3.66
C SER A 159 -12.94 19.02 -4.89
N ILE A 160 -11.63 19.20 -5.05
CA ILE A 160 -11.01 19.82 -6.23
C ILE A 160 -11.34 19.03 -7.51
N ALA A 161 -11.16 17.70 -7.47
CA ALA A 161 -11.44 16.83 -8.60
C ALA A 161 -12.91 16.94 -9.06
N LYS A 162 -13.85 16.95 -8.11
CA LYS A 162 -15.29 17.10 -8.40
C LYS A 162 -15.64 18.45 -9.01
N GLU A 163 -15.11 19.54 -8.47
CA GLU A 163 -15.35 20.89 -8.99
C GLU A 163 -14.87 21.04 -10.45
N GLN A 164 -13.80 20.35 -10.81
CA GLN A 164 -13.20 20.38 -12.14
C GLN A 164 -13.72 19.27 -13.08
N GLY A 165 -14.59 18.38 -12.58
CA GLY A 165 -15.11 17.23 -13.36
C GLY A 165 -14.01 16.24 -13.77
N ILE A 166 -13.00 16.06 -12.94
CA ILE A 166 -11.84 15.17 -13.13
C ILE A 166 -12.03 13.91 -12.28
N PHE A 167 -11.64 12.74 -12.78
CA PHE A 167 -11.68 11.49 -12.01
C PHE A 167 -10.55 11.46 -10.96
N LEU A 168 -10.83 10.81 -9.82
CA LEU A 168 -9.86 10.61 -8.74
C LEU A 168 -9.58 9.13 -8.52
N HIS A 169 -8.32 8.73 -8.67
CA HIS A 169 -7.77 7.44 -8.28
C HIS A 169 -6.92 7.59 -7.01
N SER A 170 -7.00 6.60 -6.12
CA SER A 170 -6.10 6.54 -4.95
C SER A 170 -5.55 5.13 -4.76
N ASP A 171 -4.22 5.01 -4.73
CA ASP A 171 -3.56 3.78 -4.27
C ASP A 171 -3.71 3.66 -2.75
N ALA A 172 -4.59 2.78 -2.30
CA ALA A 172 -4.87 2.51 -0.89
C ALA A 172 -4.23 1.21 -0.38
N VAL A 173 -3.26 0.67 -1.11
CA VAL A 173 -2.59 -0.61 -0.80
C VAL A 173 -2.05 -0.63 0.62
N GLN A 174 -1.50 0.47 1.12
CA GLN A 174 -0.95 0.52 2.48
C GLN A 174 -1.98 0.83 3.58
N ALA A 175 -3.18 1.26 3.22
CA ALA A 175 -4.13 1.85 4.15
C ALA A 175 -5.14 0.86 4.74
N LEU A 176 -5.62 -0.11 3.93
CA LEU A 176 -6.64 -1.07 4.37
C LEU A 176 -6.14 -1.91 5.55
N GLY A 177 -6.97 -1.97 6.62
CA GLY A 177 -6.64 -2.67 7.85
C GLY A 177 -5.71 -1.93 8.81
N LYS A 178 -5.27 -0.71 8.46
CA LYS A 178 -4.46 0.16 9.34
C LYS A 178 -5.20 1.44 9.72
N ILE A 179 -5.96 2.00 8.79
CA ILE A 179 -6.84 3.16 9.02
C ILE A 179 -8.23 2.89 8.45
N PRO A 180 -9.28 3.53 8.99
CA PRO A 180 -10.63 3.43 8.43
C PRO A 180 -10.68 3.95 7.00
N ILE A 181 -11.30 3.17 6.10
CA ILE A 181 -11.52 3.56 4.71
C ILE A 181 -13.01 3.53 4.41
N ASN A 182 -13.51 4.59 3.78
CA ASN A 182 -14.80 4.61 3.14
C ASN A 182 -14.65 5.31 1.78
N ALA A 183 -14.72 4.57 0.70
CA ALA A 183 -14.48 5.07 -0.64
C ALA A 183 -15.47 6.18 -1.03
N LYS A 184 -16.73 6.09 -0.57
CA LYS A 184 -17.78 7.09 -0.83
C LYS A 184 -17.50 8.40 -0.08
N ASP A 185 -17.10 8.30 1.20
CA ASP A 185 -16.79 9.47 2.02
C ASP A 185 -15.48 10.15 1.59
N LEU A 186 -14.52 9.38 1.09
CA LEU A 186 -13.30 9.91 0.45
C LEU A 186 -13.59 10.56 -0.90
N GLY A 187 -14.70 10.17 -1.54
CA GLY A 187 -15.16 10.71 -2.80
C GLY A 187 -14.30 10.34 -4.00
N VAL A 188 -13.62 9.19 -3.93
CA VAL A 188 -12.79 8.66 -5.00
C VAL A 188 -13.62 7.93 -6.07
N ASP A 189 -13.11 7.88 -7.29
CA ASP A 189 -13.68 7.16 -8.41
C ASP A 189 -13.10 5.76 -8.54
N TYR A 190 -11.81 5.62 -8.22
CA TYR A 190 -11.05 4.38 -8.25
C TYR A 190 -10.19 4.25 -6.99
N MET A 191 -10.04 3.03 -6.48
CA MET A 191 -9.16 2.76 -5.34
C MET A 191 -8.55 1.37 -5.44
N SER A 192 -7.22 1.29 -5.31
CA SER A 192 -6.46 0.06 -5.49
C SER A 192 -6.06 -0.58 -4.16
N PHE A 193 -6.13 -1.94 -4.09
CA PHE A 193 -5.82 -2.72 -2.90
C PHE A 193 -4.98 -3.95 -3.23
N SER A 194 -4.19 -4.43 -2.25
CA SER A 194 -3.41 -5.66 -2.36
C SER A 194 -3.53 -6.49 -1.09
N ALA A 195 -4.03 -7.72 -1.21
CA ALA A 195 -4.42 -8.53 -0.06
C ALA A 195 -3.25 -8.82 0.92
N HIS A 196 -2.04 -9.00 0.40
CA HIS A 196 -0.88 -9.31 1.24
C HIS A 196 -0.42 -8.15 2.15
N LYS A 197 -1.03 -6.98 2.10
CA LYS A 197 -0.75 -5.84 3.00
C LYS A 197 -1.66 -5.81 4.23
N PHE A 198 -2.72 -6.62 4.23
CA PHE A 198 -3.67 -6.76 5.33
C PHE A 198 -3.92 -8.24 5.69
N TYR A 199 -2.85 -9.03 5.75
CA TYR A 199 -2.83 -10.44 6.17
C TYR A 199 -3.61 -11.39 5.26
N GLY A 200 -3.86 -10.98 4.02
CA GLY A 200 -4.39 -11.81 2.94
C GLY A 200 -3.29 -12.43 2.08
N PRO A 201 -3.67 -13.21 1.05
CA PRO A 201 -2.72 -13.90 0.17
C PRO A 201 -1.99 -12.94 -0.78
N LYS A 202 -0.75 -13.29 -1.15
CA LYS A 202 -0.05 -12.73 -2.30
C LYS A 202 -0.75 -13.17 -3.59
N GLY A 203 -0.59 -12.39 -4.66
CA GLY A 203 -1.17 -12.73 -5.97
C GLY A 203 -2.68 -12.47 -6.08
N VAL A 204 -3.25 -11.69 -5.15
CA VAL A 204 -4.62 -11.19 -5.20
C VAL A 204 -4.68 -9.74 -4.73
N GLY A 205 -5.46 -8.94 -5.42
CA GLY A 205 -5.82 -7.59 -5.06
C GLY A 205 -7.26 -7.28 -5.44
N ALA A 206 -7.65 -6.04 -5.25
CA ALA A 206 -8.95 -5.55 -5.66
C ALA A 206 -8.85 -4.11 -6.17
N LEU A 207 -9.75 -3.78 -7.08
CA LEU A 207 -9.99 -2.43 -7.55
C LEU A 207 -11.44 -2.05 -7.23
N TYR A 208 -11.61 -0.96 -6.49
CA TYR A 208 -12.90 -0.27 -6.41
C TYR A 208 -13.09 0.61 -7.64
N ILE A 209 -14.24 0.49 -8.27
CA ILE A 209 -14.68 1.35 -9.38
C ILE A 209 -16.05 1.90 -9.00
N ARG A 210 -16.16 3.23 -8.86
CA ARG A 210 -17.43 3.90 -8.53
C ARG A 210 -18.53 3.51 -9.54
N LYS A 211 -19.72 3.22 -9.03
CA LYS A 211 -20.89 2.84 -9.83
C LYS A 211 -21.11 3.83 -10.98
N GLY A 212 -21.31 3.29 -12.17
CA GLY A 212 -21.55 4.06 -13.39
C GLY A 212 -20.29 4.29 -14.25
N LEU A 213 -19.08 4.12 -13.68
CA LEU A 213 -17.85 4.17 -14.44
C LEU A 213 -17.56 2.83 -15.12
N LYS A 214 -16.82 2.88 -16.21
CA LYS A 214 -16.41 1.70 -16.98
C LYS A 214 -14.92 1.82 -17.32
N LEU A 215 -14.23 0.70 -17.21
CA LEU A 215 -12.84 0.57 -17.67
C LEU A 215 -12.79 -0.49 -18.80
N GLN A 216 -11.95 -0.25 -19.78
CA GLN A 216 -11.57 -1.27 -20.74
C GLN A 216 -10.65 -2.29 -20.06
N PRO A 217 -10.78 -3.59 -20.32
CA PRO A 217 -9.92 -4.59 -19.72
C PRO A 217 -8.47 -4.43 -20.16
N LEU A 218 -7.54 -4.44 -19.21
CA LEU A 218 -6.11 -4.55 -19.51
C LEU A 218 -5.74 -5.99 -19.92
N ILE A 219 -6.34 -6.98 -19.24
CA ILE A 219 -6.19 -8.39 -19.56
C ILE A 219 -7.43 -8.81 -20.35
N ILE A 220 -7.26 -9.02 -21.66
CA ILE A 220 -8.33 -9.31 -22.60
C ILE A 220 -8.58 -10.82 -22.66
N GLY A 221 -9.87 -11.24 -22.69
CA GLY A 221 -10.25 -12.65 -22.76
C GLY A 221 -11.72 -12.91 -22.48
N GLY A 222 -12.03 -13.80 -21.55
CA GLY A 222 -13.40 -14.17 -21.17
C GLY A 222 -14.15 -13.06 -20.43
N SER A 223 -15.37 -13.36 -20.01
CA SER A 223 -16.28 -12.38 -19.39
C SER A 223 -16.16 -12.26 -17.86
N GLN A 224 -15.10 -12.82 -17.27
CA GLN A 224 -14.87 -12.77 -15.84
C GLN A 224 -14.78 -11.32 -15.33
N GLU A 225 -14.99 -11.13 -14.05
CA GLU A 225 -15.03 -9.80 -13.42
C GLU A 225 -15.83 -8.79 -14.26
N ARG A 226 -16.98 -9.22 -14.78
CA ARG A 226 -17.90 -8.39 -15.58
C ARG A 226 -17.23 -7.75 -16.80
N ARG A 227 -16.32 -8.47 -17.45
CA ARG A 227 -15.51 -8.05 -18.61
C ARG A 227 -14.47 -6.97 -18.30
N VAL A 228 -14.17 -6.70 -17.05
CA VAL A 228 -13.12 -5.74 -16.65
C VAL A 228 -11.76 -6.46 -16.52
N ARG A 229 -11.78 -7.74 -16.13
CA ARG A 229 -10.55 -8.53 -15.97
C ARG A 229 -10.83 -9.99 -16.36
N ALA A 230 -10.28 -10.41 -17.47
CA ALA A 230 -10.48 -11.77 -17.99
C ALA A 230 -9.57 -12.80 -17.26
N GLY A 231 -9.90 -14.08 -17.46
CA GLY A 231 -9.18 -15.24 -16.90
C GLY A 231 -9.92 -15.86 -15.71
N THR A 232 -9.83 -17.18 -15.61
CA THR A 232 -10.47 -17.95 -14.52
C THR A 232 -10.04 -17.40 -13.17
N GLU A 233 -11.01 -17.15 -12.30
CA GLU A 233 -10.82 -16.52 -11.02
C GLU A 233 -10.04 -17.44 -10.05
N ASN A 234 -9.09 -16.86 -9.31
CA ASN A 234 -8.36 -17.51 -8.22
C ASN A 234 -9.28 -17.67 -7.00
N THR A 235 -10.21 -18.62 -7.03
CA THR A 235 -11.25 -18.79 -6.01
C THR A 235 -10.68 -18.85 -4.58
N PRO A 236 -9.65 -19.68 -4.26
CA PRO A 236 -9.10 -19.70 -2.91
C PRO A 236 -8.45 -18.38 -2.50
N GLY A 237 -7.70 -17.76 -3.41
CA GLY A 237 -7.05 -16.48 -3.14
C GLY A 237 -8.06 -15.34 -2.94
N ILE A 238 -9.12 -15.29 -3.73
CA ILE A 238 -10.21 -14.30 -3.61
C ILE A 238 -10.96 -14.49 -2.29
N ALA A 239 -11.28 -15.74 -1.91
CA ALA A 239 -11.87 -16.05 -0.61
C ALA A 239 -10.99 -15.54 0.55
N GLY A 240 -9.68 -15.79 0.45
CA GLY A 240 -8.69 -15.29 1.40
C GLY A 240 -8.62 -13.78 1.47
N CYS A 241 -8.69 -13.08 0.35
CA CYS A 241 -8.72 -11.62 0.28
C CYS A 241 -9.95 -11.04 0.99
N GLY A 242 -11.14 -11.58 0.70
CA GLY A 242 -12.40 -11.12 1.33
C GLY A 242 -12.38 -11.30 2.84
N LEU A 243 -12.03 -12.50 3.33
CA LEU A 243 -11.94 -12.76 4.76
C LEU A 243 -10.87 -11.89 5.44
N ALA A 244 -9.71 -11.70 4.81
CA ALA A 244 -8.66 -10.83 5.35
C ALA A 244 -9.14 -9.39 5.51
N ALA A 245 -9.84 -8.85 4.52
CA ALA A 245 -10.43 -7.51 4.59
C ALA A 245 -11.46 -7.38 5.71
N GLU A 246 -12.36 -8.36 5.85
CA GLU A 246 -13.35 -8.39 6.94
C GLU A 246 -12.69 -8.42 8.32
N LEU A 247 -11.71 -9.31 8.52
CA LEU A 247 -10.99 -9.41 9.79
C LEU A 247 -10.24 -8.11 10.12
N ALA A 248 -9.56 -7.54 9.13
CA ALA A 248 -8.79 -6.31 9.30
C ALA A 248 -9.66 -5.12 9.73
N VAL A 249 -10.86 -4.98 9.16
CA VAL A 249 -11.77 -3.87 9.51
C VAL A 249 -12.46 -4.11 10.84
N ASN A 250 -12.83 -5.36 11.15
CA ASN A 250 -13.48 -5.69 12.42
C ASN A 250 -12.55 -5.46 13.64
N SER A 251 -11.23 -5.54 13.46
CA SER A 251 -10.24 -5.30 14.51
C SER A 251 -9.52 -3.94 14.38
N ILE A 252 -9.99 -3.04 13.52
CA ILE A 252 -9.20 -1.86 13.11
C ILE A 252 -8.84 -0.95 14.29
N GLN A 253 -9.75 -0.73 15.24
CA GLN A 253 -9.50 0.14 16.40
C GLN A 253 -8.47 -0.48 17.34
N ASP A 254 -8.59 -1.78 17.65
CA ASP A 254 -7.65 -2.51 18.50
C ASP A 254 -6.28 -2.58 17.84
N THR A 255 -6.26 -2.89 16.53
CA THR A 255 -5.04 -2.92 15.71
C THR A 255 -4.35 -1.56 15.71
N HIS A 256 -5.09 -0.48 15.49
CA HIS A 256 -4.54 0.88 15.49
C HIS A 256 -3.88 1.20 16.84
N THR A 257 -4.62 1.01 17.95
CA THR A 257 -4.12 1.28 19.29
C THR A 257 -2.88 0.46 19.63
N HIS A 258 -2.91 -0.83 19.28
CA HIS A 258 -1.78 -1.74 19.50
C HIS A 258 -0.54 -1.29 18.71
N LEU A 259 -0.67 -1.05 17.42
CA LEU A 259 0.44 -0.64 16.56
C LEU A 259 1.02 0.74 16.95
N GLU A 260 0.16 1.68 17.37
CA GLU A 260 0.63 2.96 17.89
C GLU A 260 1.44 2.79 19.19
N SER A 261 1.00 1.91 20.09
CA SER A 261 1.73 1.63 21.35
C SER A 261 3.12 1.07 21.08
N LEU A 262 3.26 0.13 20.14
CA LEU A 262 4.55 -0.44 19.74
C LEU A 262 5.47 0.62 19.09
N ALA A 263 4.93 1.40 18.16
CA ALA A 263 5.69 2.47 17.50
C ALA A 263 6.14 3.55 18.49
N LYS A 264 5.30 3.89 19.45
CA LYS A 264 5.63 4.85 20.53
C LYS A 264 6.75 4.33 21.42
N ALA A 265 6.61 3.09 21.92
CA ALA A 265 7.63 2.45 22.75
C ALA A 265 8.99 2.39 22.02
N PHE A 266 8.98 1.97 20.76
CA PHE A 266 10.17 1.95 19.92
C PHE A 266 10.79 3.34 19.77
N LYS A 267 10.00 4.36 19.44
CA LYS A 267 10.48 5.75 19.25
C LYS A 267 11.10 6.31 20.53
N GLU A 268 10.49 6.06 21.67
CA GLU A 268 10.99 6.53 22.98
C GLU A 268 12.33 5.89 23.31
N GLU A 269 12.45 4.57 23.15
CA GLU A 269 13.65 3.84 23.53
C GLU A 269 14.81 4.09 22.54
N ILE A 270 14.55 4.06 21.23
CA ILE A 270 15.60 4.28 20.24
C ILE A 270 16.17 5.72 20.32
N LYS A 271 15.33 6.71 20.71
CA LYS A 271 15.78 8.08 20.94
C LYS A 271 16.71 8.20 22.17
N ARG A 272 16.53 7.35 23.20
CA ARG A 272 17.46 7.28 24.35
C ARG A 272 18.80 6.66 23.95
N ILE A 273 18.76 5.63 23.08
CA ILE A 273 19.96 4.92 22.63
C ILE A 273 20.79 5.79 21.68
N SER A 274 20.14 6.51 20.80
CA SER A 274 20.77 7.38 19.78
C SER A 274 20.04 8.72 19.70
N PRO A 275 20.47 9.74 20.49
CA PRO A 275 19.77 11.04 20.58
C PRO A 275 19.69 11.82 19.25
N ASP A 276 20.62 11.59 18.33
CA ASP A 276 20.75 12.35 17.08
C ASP A 276 19.90 11.79 15.92
N ILE A 277 19.10 10.75 16.16
CA ILE A 277 18.22 10.17 15.13
C ILE A 277 17.14 11.16 14.69
N ILE A 278 16.73 10.99 13.42
CA ILE A 278 15.69 11.79 12.78
C ILE A 278 14.53 10.88 12.41
N PHE A 279 13.32 11.17 12.90
CA PHE A 279 12.12 10.50 12.44
C PHE A 279 11.56 11.21 11.22
N ASN A 280 11.37 10.46 10.12
CA ASN A 280 10.84 10.97 8.86
C ASN A 280 9.34 10.72 8.75
N GLY A 281 8.64 11.57 8.00
CA GLY A 281 7.20 11.51 7.80
C GLY A 281 6.40 12.40 8.75
N HIS A 282 5.08 12.39 8.60
CA HIS A 282 4.23 13.32 9.34
C HIS A 282 4.03 12.83 10.80
N PRO A 283 4.24 13.70 11.82
CA PRO A 283 4.25 13.27 13.22
C PRO A 283 2.88 12.82 13.75
N LYS A 284 1.76 13.22 13.12
CA LYS A 284 0.39 12.90 13.55
C LYS A 284 -0.44 12.20 12.48
N LYS A 285 -0.32 12.60 11.20
CA LYS A 285 -1.06 11.98 10.07
C LYS A 285 -0.21 10.88 9.46
N ASN A 286 -0.06 9.77 10.21
CA ASN A 286 0.79 8.65 9.80
C ASN A 286 0.06 7.32 10.02
N LEU A 287 0.43 6.31 9.23
CA LEU A 287 -0.05 4.95 9.47
C LEU A 287 0.43 4.43 10.83
N PRO A 288 -0.45 3.80 11.63
CA PRO A 288 -0.03 3.22 12.90
C PRO A 288 1.00 2.11 12.67
N GLY A 289 1.99 2.03 13.55
CA GLY A 289 3.02 0.99 13.51
C GLY A 289 4.09 1.16 12.44
N LEU A 290 4.06 2.21 11.62
CA LEU A 290 5.11 2.50 10.65
C LEU A 290 6.01 3.62 11.17
N VAL A 291 7.32 3.34 11.23
CA VAL A 291 8.35 4.29 11.64
C VAL A 291 9.45 4.30 10.58
N ASN A 292 9.70 5.46 9.98
CA ASN A 292 10.90 5.71 9.21
C ASN A 292 11.86 6.54 10.04
N VAL A 293 13.09 6.07 10.19
CA VAL A 293 14.10 6.70 11.07
C VAL A 293 15.46 6.70 10.40
N SER A 294 16.12 7.84 10.39
CA SER A 294 17.50 8.00 9.94
C SER A 294 18.45 7.98 11.13
N PHE A 295 19.56 7.26 10.99
CA PHE A 295 20.66 7.16 11.97
C PHE A 295 21.89 7.87 11.41
N PRO A 296 22.07 9.19 11.56
CA PRO A 296 23.19 9.93 10.99
C PRO A 296 24.54 9.28 11.31
N GLY A 297 25.36 9.06 10.28
CA GLY A 297 26.66 8.39 10.42
C GLY A 297 26.61 6.85 10.39
N TYR A 298 25.42 6.23 10.33
CA TYR A 298 25.28 4.77 10.25
C TYR A 298 24.55 4.37 8.99
N ARG A 299 25.25 3.81 8.03
CA ARG A 299 24.66 3.35 6.77
C ARG A 299 23.62 2.26 7.01
N SER A 300 22.48 2.38 6.35
CA SER A 300 21.34 1.47 6.54
C SER A 300 21.62 0.02 6.14
N ASP A 301 22.51 -0.23 5.16
CA ASP A 301 22.92 -1.59 4.78
C ASP A 301 23.66 -2.30 5.90
N LEU A 302 24.61 -1.61 6.52
CA LEU A 302 25.35 -2.18 7.64
C LEU A 302 24.39 -2.47 8.81
N LEU A 303 23.50 -1.53 9.12
CA LEU A 303 22.49 -1.74 10.15
C LEU A 303 21.62 -2.97 9.82
N MET A 304 21.12 -3.10 8.59
CA MET A 304 20.31 -4.24 8.17
C MET A 304 21.08 -5.56 8.26
N ILE A 305 22.34 -5.61 7.82
CA ILE A 305 23.17 -6.83 7.88
C ILE A 305 23.38 -7.27 9.32
N TYR A 306 23.68 -6.35 10.23
CA TYR A 306 23.89 -6.69 11.64
C TYR A 306 22.59 -7.11 12.33
N LEU A 307 21.48 -6.42 12.06
CA LEU A 307 20.17 -6.78 12.59
C LEU A 307 19.68 -8.14 12.06
N ASP A 308 19.90 -8.44 10.78
CA ASP A 308 19.53 -9.73 10.19
C ASP A 308 20.30 -10.90 10.85
N ARG A 309 21.60 -10.70 11.20
CA ARG A 309 22.38 -11.68 11.97
C ARG A 309 21.81 -11.95 13.35
N GLU A 310 21.15 -10.97 13.96
CA GLU A 310 20.40 -11.13 15.23
C GLU A 310 18.96 -11.63 14.99
N GLY A 311 18.62 -12.04 13.78
CA GLY A 311 17.30 -12.57 13.43
C GLY A 311 16.21 -11.51 13.33
N ILE A 312 16.56 -10.24 13.07
CA ILE A 312 15.65 -9.11 12.94
C ILE A 312 15.53 -8.69 11.47
N ALA A 313 14.32 -8.74 10.93
CA ALA A 313 14.00 -8.27 9.59
C ALA A 313 13.41 -6.84 9.63
N VAL A 314 14.13 -5.90 9.04
CA VAL A 314 13.70 -4.50 8.78
C VAL A 314 14.00 -4.17 7.32
N SER A 315 13.57 -3.00 6.83
CA SER A 315 13.81 -2.57 5.45
C SER A 315 14.43 -1.18 5.39
N SER A 316 15.18 -0.90 4.32
CA SER A 316 15.48 0.46 3.89
C SER A 316 14.48 0.90 2.83
N GLY A 317 14.26 2.22 2.68
CA GLY A 317 13.39 2.75 1.62
C GLY A 317 13.84 2.38 0.21
N SER A 318 15.12 2.06 0.04
CA SER A 318 15.79 1.79 -1.24
C SER A 318 16.22 0.33 -1.41
N ALA A 319 15.38 -0.66 -1.08
CA ALA A 319 15.71 -2.07 -1.32
C ALA A 319 15.99 -2.33 -2.81
N CYS A 320 17.24 -2.23 -3.23
CA CYS A 320 17.69 -2.62 -4.56
C CYS A 320 18.28 -4.03 -4.56
N SER A 321 17.86 -4.82 -5.54
CA SER A 321 18.36 -6.17 -5.85
C SER A 321 19.85 -6.22 -6.26
N SER A 322 20.54 -5.09 -6.38
CA SER A 322 21.91 -4.98 -6.92
C SER A 322 23.02 -4.77 -5.89
N GLY A 323 22.72 -4.77 -4.59
CA GLY A 323 23.75 -4.61 -3.53
C GLY A 323 24.29 -3.18 -3.33
N ASP A 324 24.02 -2.25 -4.22
CA ASP A 324 24.37 -0.83 -4.05
C ASP A 324 23.25 -0.07 -3.35
N ILE A 325 23.59 0.61 -2.25
CA ILE A 325 22.64 1.51 -1.59
C ILE A 325 22.51 2.78 -2.41
N LYS A 326 21.28 3.00 -2.85
CA LYS A 326 20.88 4.29 -3.41
C LYS A 326 20.01 5.03 -2.41
N PRO A 327 20.08 6.36 -2.35
CA PRO A 327 19.13 7.16 -1.60
C PRO A 327 17.70 6.79 -1.97
N SER A 328 16.79 6.74 -1.00
CA SER A 328 15.36 6.61 -1.27
C SER A 328 14.90 7.82 -2.07
N ARG A 329 14.31 7.59 -3.24
CA ARG A 329 13.71 8.64 -4.06
C ARG A 329 12.70 9.45 -3.24
N ILE A 330 11.89 8.79 -2.43
CA ILE A 330 10.85 9.43 -1.62
C ILE A 330 11.46 10.37 -0.59
N LEU A 331 12.53 9.97 0.11
CA LEU A 331 13.21 10.83 1.06
C LEU A 331 13.95 11.99 0.36
N SER A 332 14.48 11.75 -0.85
CA SER A 332 15.08 12.84 -1.66
C SER A 332 14.03 13.88 -2.08
N GLU A 333 12.82 13.44 -2.46
CA GLU A 333 11.70 14.35 -2.78
C GLU A 333 11.19 15.14 -1.55
N MET A 334 11.52 14.69 -0.32
CA MET A 334 11.29 15.42 0.93
C MET A 334 12.45 16.35 1.30
N GLU A 335 13.39 16.57 0.40
CA GLU A 335 14.59 17.38 0.62
C GLU A 335 15.54 16.86 1.71
N ILE A 336 15.47 15.54 2.02
CA ILE A 336 16.43 14.90 2.92
C ILE A 336 17.70 14.64 2.11
N ASN A 337 18.82 15.21 2.57
CA ASN A 337 20.09 15.07 1.88
C ASN A 337 20.55 13.60 1.82
N ASP A 338 21.37 13.26 0.82
CA ASP A 338 21.77 11.88 0.54
C ASP A 338 22.54 11.22 1.70
N GLU A 339 23.33 11.99 2.46
CA GLU A 339 24.10 11.48 3.62
C GLU A 339 23.17 10.97 4.74
N ILE A 340 22.05 11.65 4.96
CA ILE A 340 21.03 11.24 5.93
C ILE A 340 20.11 10.17 5.34
N ASN A 341 19.76 10.31 4.06
CA ASN A 341 18.87 9.41 3.35
C ASN A 341 19.38 7.97 3.35
N ILE A 342 20.66 7.74 3.01
CA ILE A 342 21.30 6.40 3.02
C ILE A 342 21.44 5.78 4.42
N CYS A 343 21.20 6.56 5.47
CA CYS A 343 21.18 6.13 6.87
C CYS A 343 19.78 5.79 7.38
N SER A 344 18.77 5.71 6.50
CA SER A 344 17.36 5.59 6.89
C SER A 344 16.88 4.15 6.84
N LEU A 345 16.16 3.74 7.88
CA LEU A 345 15.48 2.45 7.99
C LEU A 345 13.97 2.64 8.14
N ARG A 346 13.22 1.71 7.57
CA ARG A 346 11.79 1.56 7.80
C ARG A 346 11.54 0.39 8.72
N ILE A 347 10.92 0.64 9.85
CA ILE A 347 10.42 -0.34 10.80
C ILE A 347 8.89 -0.34 10.69
N SER A 348 8.29 -1.48 10.45
CA SER A 348 6.83 -1.58 10.39
C SER A 348 6.34 -2.77 11.20
N PHE A 349 5.64 -2.44 12.28
CA PHE A 349 5.05 -3.39 13.20
C PHE A 349 3.79 -4.03 12.61
N GLY A 350 3.49 -5.25 13.03
CA GLY A 350 2.28 -5.98 12.70
C GLY A 350 1.52 -6.44 13.93
N THR A 351 0.33 -7.00 13.73
CA THR A 351 -0.57 -7.44 14.81
C THR A 351 0.00 -8.55 15.70
N GLY A 352 1.04 -9.25 15.23
CA GLY A 352 1.70 -10.31 16.00
C GLY A 352 2.93 -9.85 16.77
N ASN A 353 3.37 -8.59 16.62
CA ASN A 353 4.47 -8.07 17.42
C ASN A 353 4.00 -7.69 18.84
N THR A 354 4.91 -7.77 19.82
CA THR A 354 4.68 -7.47 21.21
C THR A 354 5.64 -6.38 21.73
N LEU A 355 5.46 -5.91 22.96
CA LEU A 355 6.40 -5.00 23.61
C LEU A 355 7.75 -5.68 23.86
N GLU A 356 7.76 -6.97 24.14
CA GLU A 356 9.00 -7.76 24.28
C GLU A 356 9.78 -7.80 22.95
N ASP A 357 9.08 -7.83 21.80
CA ASP A 357 9.73 -7.70 20.49
C ASP A 357 10.35 -6.32 20.31
N VAL A 358 9.72 -5.24 20.84
CA VAL A 358 10.27 -3.88 20.81
C VAL A 358 11.52 -3.79 21.67
N ASP A 359 11.50 -4.35 22.88
CA ASP A 359 12.66 -4.37 23.79
C ASP A 359 13.83 -5.14 23.18
N TYR A 360 13.55 -6.29 22.55
CA TYR A 360 14.55 -7.06 21.83
C TYR A 360 15.14 -6.26 20.66
N LEU A 361 14.28 -5.66 19.82
CA LEU A 361 14.68 -4.83 18.69
C LEU A 361 15.61 -3.69 19.12
N THR A 362 15.23 -2.95 20.15
CA THR A 362 16.02 -1.79 20.63
C THR A 362 17.34 -2.21 21.31
N THR A 363 17.37 -3.35 22.01
CA THR A 363 18.59 -3.95 22.53
C THR A 363 19.56 -4.31 21.41
N CYS A 364 19.07 -4.93 20.33
CA CYS A 364 19.88 -5.26 19.16
C CYS A 364 20.37 -4.00 18.42
N PHE A 365 19.54 -2.95 18.32
CA PHE A 365 20.00 -1.66 17.79
C PHE A 365 21.16 -1.09 18.61
N LYS A 366 21.04 -1.08 19.94
CA LYS A 366 22.09 -0.58 20.83
C LYS A 366 23.42 -1.29 20.58
N SER A 367 23.42 -2.63 20.63
CA SER A 367 24.63 -3.43 20.40
C SER A 367 25.19 -3.25 18.98
N THR A 368 24.34 -3.12 17.97
CA THR A 368 24.73 -2.88 16.58
C THR A 368 25.41 -1.52 16.41
N LEU A 369 24.83 -0.46 16.95
CA LEU A 369 25.39 0.89 16.90
C LEU A 369 26.75 0.97 17.61
N GLU A 370 26.87 0.35 18.80
CA GLU A 370 28.13 0.26 19.55
C GLU A 370 29.20 -0.49 18.74
N ARG A 371 28.83 -1.61 18.10
CA ARG A 371 29.75 -2.42 17.28
C ARG A 371 30.26 -1.66 16.05
N ILE A 372 29.37 -0.98 15.32
CA ILE A 372 29.78 -0.17 14.16
C ILE A 372 30.70 0.96 14.60
N ARG A 373 30.38 1.66 15.71
CA ARG A 373 31.23 2.74 16.26
C ARG A 373 32.62 2.26 16.65
N SER A 374 32.75 1.05 17.22
CA SER A 374 34.04 0.49 17.63
C SER A 374 34.87 -0.04 16.45
N SER A 375 34.28 -0.19 15.26
CA SER A 375 34.94 -0.68 14.05
C SER A 375 35.31 0.42 13.07
N ALA A 376 34.86 1.66 13.29
CA ALA A 376 35.15 2.88 12.52
C ALA A 376 36.33 3.64 13.14
#